data_785873cb6f1b0955c084435112e878b1
#
_entry.id   785873cb6f1b0955c084435112e878b1
#
_cell.length_a   1.000
_cell.length_b   1.000
_cell.length_c   1.000
_cell.angle_alpha   90.00
_cell.angle_beta   90.00
_cell.angle_gamma   90.00
#
_symmetry.space_group_name_H-M   'P 1'
#
loop_
_entity.id
_entity.type
_entity.pdbx_description
1 polymer ?
#
loop_
_entity_poly.entity_id
_entity_poly.type
_entity_poly.pdbx_seq_one_letter_code
_entity_poly.pdbx_strand_id
1 'polypeptide(L)'
;MSWPLKLQGRLVTESQVNDIRGLLEDYPSWNRSRLSRELCKRWQWQRPDGQMKDIACRELLRKLESRALITLPPRHRPGPGRPRDIEAIEIDQSLVPCALSEIKPVTIVNARDCGEHELIFNSLLNQHHYLSYQRTVGQNMKYLILGGNGRILGCLLFGAAAWKTAARDQWIGWSTTAREKNLGLLCNNTRFLIFDWVRVPHLASHALSACLRRLSQDWTARYGRNLC
;
A
#
# COMPACT_ATOMS: atom_id res chain seq x y z
N MET A 1 -22.80 9.17 -28.40
CA MET A 1 -21.47 9.25 -27.78
C MET A 1 -20.54 9.85 -28.81
N SER A 2 -19.79 10.91 -28.49
CA SER A 2 -18.90 11.56 -29.47
C SER A 2 -17.51 10.91 -29.42
N TRP A 3 -16.98 10.55 -30.57
CA TRP A 3 -15.63 10.06 -30.76
C TRP A 3 -14.66 11.19 -31.16
N PRO A 4 -13.36 11.14 -30.80
CA PRO A 4 -12.67 10.12 -30.03
C PRO A 4 -12.83 10.29 -28.52
N LEU A 5 -12.72 9.19 -27.75
CA LEU A 5 -12.76 9.19 -26.30
C LEU A 5 -11.35 9.38 -25.72
N LYS A 6 -11.16 10.34 -24.80
CA LYS A 6 -9.90 10.50 -24.07
C LYS A 6 -9.87 9.59 -22.83
N LEU A 7 -9.05 8.53 -22.88
CA LEU A 7 -8.89 7.53 -21.81
C LEU A 7 -7.41 7.30 -21.52
N GLN A 8 -7.01 7.38 -20.25
CA GLN A 8 -5.62 7.17 -19.82
C GLN A 8 -4.57 8.00 -20.60
N GLY A 9 -4.91 9.26 -20.91
CA GLY A 9 -4.05 10.15 -21.69
C GLY A 9 -3.97 9.85 -23.18
N ARG A 10 -4.78 8.90 -23.68
CA ARG A 10 -4.85 8.50 -25.09
C ARG A 10 -6.23 8.82 -25.67
N LEU A 11 -6.25 9.25 -26.92
CA LEU A 11 -7.46 9.34 -27.72
C LEU A 11 -7.74 7.95 -28.31
N VAL A 12 -8.95 7.45 -28.09
CA VAL A 12 -9.43 6.15 -28.58
C VAL A 12 -10.53 6.40 -29.58
N THR A 13 -10.36 5.90 -30.79
CA THR A 13 -11.35 6.01 -31.87
C THR A 13 -12.35 4.85 -31.84
N GLU A 14 -13.48 5.01 -32.54
CA GLU A 14 -14.45 3.94 -32.70
C GLU A 14 -13.85 2.71 -33.39
N SER A 15 -13.02 2.92 -34.43
CA SER A 15 -12.29 1.85 -35.12
C SER A 15 -11.43 1.04 -34.15
N GLN A 16 -10.71 1.70 -33.24
CA GLN A 16 -9.91 1.00 -32.25
C GLN A 16 -10.74 0.18 -31.26
N VAL A 17 -11.96 0.61 -30.94
CA VAL A 17 -12.86 -0.20 -30.11
C VAL A 17 -13.37 -1.41 -30.88
N ASN A 18 -13.65 -1.27 -32.20
CA ASN A 18 -14.01 -2.39 -33.06
C ASN A 18 -12.86 -3.39 -33.22
N ASP A 19 -11.61 -2.91 -33.32
CA ASP A 19 -10.41 -3.78 -33.32
C ASP A 19 -10.31 -4.59 -32.02
N ILE A 20 -10.62 -3.96 -30.86
CA ILE A 20 -10.63 -4.67 -29.57
C ILE A 20 -11.72 -5.74 -29.56
N ARG A 21 -12.91 -5.46 -30.08
CA ARG A 21 -14.02 -6.44 -30.17
C ARG A 21 -13.62 -7.63 -31.05
N GLY A 22 -13.05 -7.38 -32.24
CA GLY A 22 -12.53 -8.43 -33.10
C GLY A 22 -11.50 -9.31 -32.40
N LEU A 23 -10.55 -8.72 -31.66
CA LEU A 23 -9.57 -9.50 -30.90
C LEU A 23 -10.20 -10.35 -29.79
N LEU A 24 -11.26 -9.89 -29.18
CA LEU A 24 -11.97 -10.64 -28.14
C LEU A 24 -12.77 -11.81 -28.74
N GLU A 25 -13.28 -11.66 -29.96
CA GLU A 25 -13.98 -12.70 -30.71
C GLU A 25 -13.00 -13.73 -31.30
N ASP A 26 -11.90 -13.28 -31.90
CA ASP A 26 -10.89 -14.16 -32.53
C ASP A 26 -10.12 -14.98 -31.49
N TYR A 27 -9.93 -14.43 -30.26
CA TYR A 27 -9.09 -15.03 -29.23
C TYR A 27 -9.81 -15.13 -27.86
N PRO A 28 -10.89 -15.92 -27.76
CA PRO A 28 -11.71 -16.01 -26.53
C PRO A 28 -10.94 -16.58 -25.33
N SER A 29 -9.83 -17.29 -25.58
CA SER A 29 -8.96 -17.84 -24.53
C SER A 29 -7.98 -16.83 -23.92
N TRP A 30 -7.88 -15.62 -24.49
CA TRP A 30 -6.97 -14.62 -23.97
C TRP A 30 -7.49 -14.04 -22.67
N ASN A 31 -6.58 -13.90 -21.69
CA ASN A 31 -6.86 -13.15 -20.48
C ASN A 31 -6.60 -11.64 -20.68
N ARG A 32 -7.10 -10.82 -19.74
CA ARG A 32 -6.97 -9.36 -19.78
C ARG A 32 -5.52 -8.86 -19.89
N SER A 33 -4.56 -9.61 -19.35
CA SER A 33 -3.12 -9.24 -19.39
C SER A 33 -2.51 -9.53 -20.76
N ARG A 34 -2.90 -10.62 -21.43
CA ARG A 34 -2.46 -10.93 -22.78
C ARG A 34 -3.03 -9.92 -23.78
N LEU A 35 -4.34 -9.65 -23.68
CA LEU A 35 -5.01 -8.65 -24.50
C LEU A 35 -4.34 -7.27 -24.38
N SER A 36 -4.07 -6.80 -23.15
CA SER A 36 -3.45 -5.50 -22.94
C SER A 36 -2.03 -5.39 -23.55
N ARG A 37 -1.23 -6.46 -23.45
CA ARG A 37 0.11 -6.48 -24.05
C ARG A 37 0.04 -6.47 -25.57
N GLU A 38 -0.89 -7.23 -26.15
CA GLU A 38 -1.08 -7.25 -27.61
C GLU A 38 -1.52 -5.88 -28.15
N LEU A 39 -2.46 -5.24 -27.47
CA LEU A 39 -2.89 -3.87 -27.82
C LEU A 39 -1.75 -2.86 -27.66
N CYS A 40 -0.92 -2.98 -26.62
CA CYS A 40 0.24 -2.13 -26.47
C CYS A 40 1.24 -2.28 -27.62
N LYS A 41 1.44 -3.51 -28.14
CA LYS A 41 2.28 -3.77 -29.32
C LYS A 41 1.68 -3.13 -30.57
N ARG A 42 0.40 -3.41 -30.88
CA ARG A 42 -0.30 -2.88 -32.05
C ARG A 42 -0.34 -1.36 -32.07
N TRP A 43 -0.55 -0.75 -30.91
CA TRP A 43 -0.65 0.69 -30.76
C TRP A 43 0.68 1.37 -30.45
N GLN A 44 1.80 0.64 -30.40
CA GLN A 44 3.13 1.13 -30.03
C GLN A 44 3.08 1.94 -28.71
N TRP A 45 2.26 1.47 -27.77
CA TRP A 45 2.01 2.18 -26.52
C TRP A 45 3.04 1.80 -25.48
N GLN A 46 4.14 2.54 -25.46
CA GLN A 46 5.30 2.31 -24.60
C GLN A 46 5.59 3.51 -23.72
N ARG A 47 6.37 3.28 -22.68
CA ARG A 47 7.00 4.31 -21.87
C ARG A 47 8.25 4.84 -22.58
N PRO A 48 8.82 5.99 -22.12
CA PRO A 48 10.10 6.47 -22.65
C PRO A 48 11.27 5.49 -22.47
N ASP A 49 11.16 4.57 -21.49
CA ASP A 49 12.13 3.49 -21.23
C ASP A 49 11.93 2.25 -22.12
N GLY A 50 11.03 2.30 -23.10
CA GLY A 50 10.71 1.20 -24.01
C GLY A 50 9.76 0.14 -23.44
N GLN A 51 9.40 0.20 -22.16
CA GLN A 51 8.48 -0.76 -21.57
C GLN A 51 7.02 -0.50 -21.99
N MET A 52 6.27 -1.56 -22.23
CA MET A 52 4.85 -1.48 -22.58
C MET A 52 4.02 -0.88 -21.44
N LYS A 53 3.08 0.01 -21.77
CA LYS A 53 2.11 0.59 -20.83
C LYS A 53 0.92 -0.35 -20.58
N ASP A 54 1.16 -1.63 -20.35
CA ASP A 54 0.13 -2.66 -20.20
C ASP A 54 -0.83 -2.41 -19.02
N ILE A 55 -0.34 -1.81 -17.94
CA ILE A 55 -1.18 -1.41 -16.79
C ILE A 55 -2.16 -0.30 -17.21
N ALA A 56 -1.68 0.73 -17.92
CA ALA A 56 -2.54 1.79 -18.41
C ALA A 56 -3.54 1.27 -19.45
N CYS A 57 -3.12 0.32 -20.30
CA CYS A 57 -3.99 -0.33 -21.25
C CYS A 57 -5.09 -1.16 -20.56
N ARG A 58 -4.78 -1.93 -19.52
CA ARG A 58 -5.78 -2.65 -18.72
C ARG A 58 -6.80 -1.71 -18.08
N GLU A 59 -6.36 -0.57 -17.61
CA GLU A 59 -7.25 0.43 -17.05
C GLU A 59 -8.13 1.10 -18.12
N LEU A 60 -7.59 1.34 -19.33
CA LEU A 60 -8.35 1.80 -20.48
C LEU A 60 -9.44 0.77 -20.86
N LEU A 61 -9.09 -0.51 -20.96
CA LEU A 61 -10.04 -1.58 -21.24
C LEU A 61 -11.16 -1.66 -20.19
N ARG A 62 -10.81 -1.53 -18.91
CA ARG A 62 -11.80 -1.49 -17.82
C ARG A 62 -12.78 -0.31 -17.95
N LYS A 63 -12.28 0.85 -18.37
CA LYS A 63 -13.12 2.04 -18.62
C LYS A 63 -14.02 1.88 -19.84
N LEU A 64 -13.59 1.15 -20.87
CA LEU A 64 -14.46 0.80 -22.01
C LEU A 64 -15.55 -0.20 -21.60
N GLU A 65 -15.19 -1.21 -20.79
CA GLU A 65 -16.14 -2.17 -20.21
C GLU A 65 -17.21 -1.48 -19.34
N SER A 66 -16.80 -0.55 -18.46
CA SER A 66 -17.72 0.21 -17.62
C SER A 66 -18.69 1.12 -18.38
N ARG A 67 -18.40 1.41 -19.64
CA ARG A 67 -19.26 2.15 -20.58
C ARG A 67 -20.04 1.24 -21.52
N ALA A 68 -20.04 -0.06 -21.25
CA ALA A 68 -20.68 -1.09 -22.08
C ALA A 68 -20.23 -1.09 -23.54
N LEU A 69 -19.02 -0.63 -23.83
CA LEU A 69 -18.46 -0.60 -25.20
C LEU A 69 -17.79 -1.92 -25.60
N ILE A 70 -17.32 -2.69 -24.62
CA ILE A 70 -16.71 -4.02 -24.80
C ILE A 70 -17.08 -4.92 -23.63
N THR A 71 -16.98 -6.24 -23.81
CA THR A 71 -17.08 -7.23 -22.74
C THR A 71 -15.74 -7.93 -22.57
N LEU A 72 -15.10 -7.75 -21.40
CA LEU A 72 -13.77 -8.33 -21.14
C LEU A 72 -13.88 -9.78 -20.64
N PRO A 73 -12.88 -10.62 -20.89
CA PRO A 73 -12.80 -11.96 -20.33
C PRO A 73 -12.87 -11.92 -18.79
N PRO A 74 -13.34 -13.00 -18.15
CA PRO A 74 -13.37 -13.08 -16.70
C PRO A 74 -12.00 -12.89 -16.09
N ARG A 75 -11.94 -12.33 -14.89
CA ARG A 75 -10.68 -12.14 -14.18
C ARG A 75 -10.13 -13.50 -13.76
N HIS A 76 -8.91 -13.83 -14.15
CA HIS A 76 -8.25 -15.08 -13.76
C HIS A 76 -7.96 -15.19 -12.25
N ARG A 77 -7.87 -14.04 -11.58
CA ARG A 77 -7.82 -13.96 -10.11
C ARG A 77 -8.92 -13.00 -9.70
N PRO A 78 -9.71 -13.34 -8.69
CA PRO A 78 -10.54 -12.33 -8.05
C PRO A 78 -9.62 -11.15 -7.76
N GLY A 79 -10.06 -9.94 -8.09
CA GLY A 79 -9.34 -8.72 -7.70
C GLY A 79 -8.99 -8.79 -6.23
N PRO A 80 -8.10 -7.95 -5.69
CA PRO A 80 -7.89 -7.91 -4.26
C PRO A 80 -9.28 -7.91 -3.64
N GLY A 81 -9.62 -8.99 -2.93
CA GLY A 81 -10.96 -9.20 -2.38
C GLY A 81 -11.38 -7.93 -1.65
N ARG A 82 -12.68 -7.72 -1.47
CA ARG A 82 -13.17 -6.74 -0.49
C ARG A 82 -12.25 -6.83 0.72
N PRO A 83 -11.87 -5.70 1.35
CA PRO A 83 -11.15 -5.76 2.61
C PRO A 83 -11.80 -6.87 3.43
N ARG A 84 -11.05 -7.85 3.92
CA ARG A 84 -11.61 -8.84 4.83
C ARG A 84 -12.27 -8.02 5.93
N ASP A 85 -13.52 -8.35 6.25
CA ASP A 85 -14.17 -7.76 7.42
C ASP A 85 -13.22 -8.06 8.59
N ILE A 86 -12.56 -7.00 9.05
CA ILE A 86 -11.65 -7.09 10.19
C ILE A 86 -12.55 -6.99 11.39
N GLU A 87 -12.61 -8.07 12.15
CA GLU A 87 -13.37 -8.11 13.38
C GLU A 87 -12.95 -6.96 14.30
N ALA A 88 -13.92 -6.22 14.79
CA ALA A 88 -13.68 -5.14 15.71
C ALA A 88 -13.29 -5.73 17.08
N ILE A 89 -12.08 -5.43 17.54
CA ILE A 89 -11.60 -5.79 18.87
C ILE A 89 -11.75 -4.57 19.75
N GLU A 90 -12.49 -4.72 20.82
CA GLU A 90 -12.67 -3.66 21.81
C GLU A 90 -11.47 -3.64 22.77
N ILE A 91 -11.01 -2.44 23.07
CA ILE A 91 -9.99 -2.18 24.09
C ILE A 91 -10.48 -1.10 25.04
N ASP A 92 -9.82 -0.95 26.19
CA ASP A 92 -10.12 0.13 27.11
C ASP A 92 -9.85 1.49 26.45
N GLN A 93 -10.92 2.26 26.25
CA GLN A 93 -10.91 3.61 25.67
C GLN A 93 -11.09 4.71 26.73
N SER A 94 -10.94 4.40 28.01
CA SER A 94 -11.00 5.41 29.07
C SER A 94 -9.91 6.46 28.84
N LEU A 95 -10.20 7.70 29.19
CA LEU A 95 -9.28 8.83 29.01
C LEU A 95 -7.98 8.64 29.81
N VAL A 96 -6.83 8.93 29.16
CA VAL A 96 -5.49 8.90 29.79
C VAL A 96 -4.89 10.31 29.74
N PRO A 97 -5.28 11.22 30.63
CA PRO A 97 -4.77 12.59 30.67
C PRO A 97 -3.66 12.70 31.74
N CYS A 98 -2.47 12.22 31.44
CA CYS A 98 -1.38 12.16 32.39
C CYS A 98 -0.03 12.56 31.79
N ALA A 99 0.98 12.75 32.62
CA ALA A 99 2.34 12.99 32.14
C ALA A 99 2.99 11.70 31.63
N LEU A 100 3.96 11.84 30.71
CA LEU A 100 4.69 10.71 30.15
C LEU A 100 5.40 9.87 31.23
N SER A 101 5.84 10.50 32.32
CA SER A 101 6.48 9.80 33.45
C SER A 101 5.57 8.79 34.16
N GLU A 102 4.26 9.03 34.13
CA GLU A 102 3.27 8.22 34.85
C GLU A 102 2.91 6.93 34.09
N ILE A 103 3.12 6.92 32.77
CA ILE A 103 2.84 5.74 31.93
C ILE A 103 4.09 4.94 31.56
N LYS A 104 5.24 5.35 32.07
CA LYS A 104 6.49 4.60 31.83
C LYS A 104 6.50 3.25 32.56
N PRO A 105 7.21 2.23 32.05
CA PRO A 105 7.95 2.24 30.78
C PRO A 105 7.00 2.18 29.57
N VAL A 106 7.27 2.99 28.53
CA VAL A 106 6.57 2.86 27.26
C VAL A 106 7.30 1.79 26.42
N THR A 107 6.60 0.70 26.15
CA THR A 107 7.14 -0.45 25.44
C THR A 107 6.63 -0.50 23.99
N ILE A 108 7.52 -0.77 23.06
CA ILE A 108 7.19 -1.00 21.66
C ILE A 108 7.19 -2.50 21.40
N VAL A 109 6.05 -3.07 21.07
CA VAL A 109 5.88 -4.51 20.82
C VAL A 109 5.71 -4.76 19.34
N ASN A 110 6.53 -5.65 18.78
CA ASN A 110 6.34 -6.09 17.39
C ASN A 110 5.09 -6.99 17.33
N ALA A 111 4.03 -6.48 16.75
CA ALA A 111 2.76 -7.19 16.67
C ALA A 111 2.80 -8.48 15.83
N ARG A 112 3.85 -8.67 15.03
CA ARG A 112 4.01 -9.87 14.21
C ARG A 112 4.66 -11.05 14.92
N ASP A 113 5.16 -10.84 16.12
CA ASP A 113 5.75 -11.91 16.93
C ASP A 113 4.67 -12.74 17.64
N CYS A 114 3.42 -12.21 17.69
CA CYS A 114 2.25 -12.89 18.25
C CYS A 114 1.03 -12.68 17.34
N GLY A 115 0.35 -13.76 16.95
CA GLY A 115 -0.82 -13.67 16.06
C GLY A 115 -1.96 -12.83 16.65
N GLU A 116 -2.17 -12.90 17.96
CA GLU A 116 -3.17 -12.09 18.67
C GLU A 116 -2.85 -10.59 18.56
N HIS A 117 -1.59 -10.20 18.80
CA HIS A 117 -1.16 -8.81 18.66
C HIS A 117 -1.35 -8.29 17.22
N GLU A 118 -1.14 -9.13 16.21
CA GLU A 118 -1.36 -8.74 14.82
C GLU A 118 -2.85 -8.53 14.52
N LEU A 119 -3.74 -9.34 15.07
CA LEU A 119 -5.19 -9.15 14.97
C LEU A 119 -5.63 -7.85 15.63
N ILE A 120 -5.19 -7.62 16.87
CA ILE A 120 -5.43 -6.37 17.61
C ILE A 120 -4.93 -5.17 16.80
N PHE A 121 -3.69 -5.20 16.32
CA PHE A 121 -3.12 -4.12 15.52
C PHE A 121 -3.98 -3.79 14.28
N ASN A 122 -4.38 -4.82 13.52
CA ASN A 122 -5.17 -4.65 12.31
C ASN A 122 -6.55 -4.05 12.63
N SER A 123 -7.18 -4.53 13.70
CA SER A 123 -8.49 -4.08 14.17
C SER A 123 -8.43 -2.61 14.60
N LEU A 124 -7.49 -2.26 15.46
CA LEU A 124 -7.36 -0.90 15.99
C LEU A 124 -7.02 0.11 14.89
N LEU A 125 -6.13 -0.25 13.97
CA LEU A 125 -5.81 0.63 12.84
C LEU A 125 -7.01 0.81 11.90
N ASN A 126 -7.82 -0.24 11.71
CA ASN A 126 -9.03 -0.17 10.89
C ASN A 126 -10.10 0.72 11.52
N GLN A 127 -10.27 0.66 12.84
CA GLN A 127 -11.31 1.40 13.55
C GLN A 127 -10.93 2.87 13.75
N HIS A 128 -9.68 3.19 14.08
CA HIS A 128 -9.29 4.48 14.62
C HIS A 128 -8.37 5.31 13.71
N HIS A 129 -7.82 4.75 12.63
CA HIS A 129 -7.00 5.53 11.72
C HIS A 129 -7.82 6.04 10.53
N TYR A 130 -7.71 7.34 10.19
CA TYR A 130 -8.50 8.00 9.13
C TYR A 130 -8.38 7.34 7.74
N LEU A 131 -7.28 6.62 7.45
CA LEU A 131 -7.10 5.84 6.22
C LEU A 131 -7.52 4.37 6.37
N SER A 132 -8.03 3.99 7.54
CA SER A 132 -8.32 2.60 7.90
C SER A 132 -7.15 1.63 7.66
N TYR A 133 -7.33 0.35 7.95
CA TYR A 133 -6.35 -0.66 7.64
C TYR A 133 -6.54 -1.16 6.19
N GLN A 134 -5.56 -0.90 5.36
CA GLN A 134 -5.45 -1.53 4.06
C GLN A 134 -4.33 -2.55 4.10
N ARG A 135 -4.56 -3.72 3.47
CA ARG A 135 -3.52 -4.75 3.39
C ARG A 135 -2.22 -4.16 2.86
N THR A 136 -1.18 -4.23 3.68
CA THR A 136 0.14 -3.76 3.30
C THR A 136 0.72 -4.63 2.19
N VAL A 137 1.24 -4.00 1.15
CA VAL A 137 1.95 -4.66 0.05
C VAL A 137 3.44 -4.62 0.34
N GLY A 138 4.11 -5.76 0.19
CA GLY A 138 5.56 -5.86 0.42
C GLY A 138 5.94 -6.00 1.89
N GLN A 139 7.22 -5.78 2.14
CA GLN A 139 7.81 -5.86 3.49
C GLN A 139 7.21 -4.79 4.39
N ASN A 140 6.88 -5.17 5.63
CA ASN A 140 6.29 -4.24 6.60
C ASN A 140 6.46 -4.72 8.04
N MET A 141 6.54 -3.78 8.99
CA MET A 141 6.60 -4.02 10.43
C MET A 141 5.45 -3.31 11.11
N LYS A 142 4.82 -4.00 12.05
CA LYS A 142 3.66 -3.55 12.82
C LYS A 142 4.03 -3.47 14.29
N TYR A 143 3.82 -2.33 14.91
CA TYR A 143 4.16 -2.14 16.32
C TYR A 143 2.96 -1.62 17.11
N LEU A 144 2.72 -2.22 18.28
CA LEU A 144 1.85 -1.68 19.31
C LEU A 144 2.68 -0.85 20.29
N ILE A 145 2.11 0.24 20.77
CA ILE A 145 2.69 1.10 21.79
C ILE A 145 1.95 0.79 23.09
N LEU A 146 2.65 0.29 24.08
CA LEU A 146 2.08 -0.07 25.37
C LEU A 146 2.64 0.83 26.48
N GLY A 147 1.77 1.23 27.40
CA GLY A 147 2.17 1.85 28.67
C GLY A 147 2.65 0.82 29.70
N GLY A 148 3.23 1.27 30.79
CA GLY A 148 3.77 0.41 31.86
C GLY A 148 2.76 -0.52 32.52
N ASN A 149 1.48 -0.21 32.43
CA ASN A 149 0.36 -1.06 32.89
C ASN A 149 -0.13 -2.04 31.80
N GLY A 150 0.56 -2.16 30.66
CA GLY A 150 0.16 -3.01 29.55
C GLY A 150 -0.93 -2.44 28.64
N ARG A 151 -1.46 -1.25 28.93
CA ARG A 151 -2.50 -0.62 28.14
C ARG A 151 -1.98 -0.20 26.76
N ILE A 152 -2.76 -0.45 25.71
CA ILE A 152 -2.42 -0.07 24.35
C ILE A 152 -2.71 1.42 24.16
N LEU A 153 -1.69 2.18 23.77
CA LEU A 153 -1.74 3.64 23.63
C LEU A 153 -1.77 4.08 22.16
N GLY A 154 -1.39 3.21 21.26
CA GLY A 154 -1.33 3.51 19.83
C GLY A 154 -0.62 2.43 19.02
N CYS A 155 -0.38 2.72 17.74
CA CYS A 155 0.29 1.80 16.83
C CYS A 155 1.10 2.52 15.74
N LEU A 156 2.14 1.84 15.24
CA LEU A 156 3.04 2.29 14.19
C LEU A 156 3.12 1.22 13.09
N LEU A 157 3.03 1.63 11.84
CA LEU A 157 3.23 0.78 10.68
C LEU A 157 4.37 1.32 9.82
N PHE A 158 5.38 0.51 9.62
CA PHE A 158 6.42 0.76 8.65
C PHE A 158 6.25 -0.18 7.45
N GLY A 159 6.40 0.33 6.26
CA GLY A 159 6.28 -0.42 5.01
C GLY A 159 7.50 -0.21 4.11
N ALA A 160 7.66 -1.07 3.12
CA ALA A 160 8.68 -0.90 2.09
C ALA A 160 8.55 0.49 1.43
N ALA A 161 9.69 1.09 1.11
CA ALA A 161 9.72 2.38 0.44
C ALA A 161 9.02 2.34 -0.92
N ALA A 162 8.27 3.38 -1.25
CA ALA A 162 7.64 3.51 -2.56
C ALA A 162 8.71 3.51 -3.67
N TRP A 163 8.42 2.80 -4.76
CA TRP A 163 9.37 2.59 -5.86
C TRP A 163 9.96 3.90 -6.40
N LYS A 164 9.16 4.94 -6.54
CA LYS A 164 9.61 6.24 -7.05
C LYS A 164 8.95 7.37 -6.26
N THR A 165 9.77 8.16 -5.58
CA THR A 165 9.36 9.37 -4.88
C THR A 165 10.38 10.47 -5.21
N ALA A 166 10.02 11.38 -6.11
CA ALA A 166 10.95 12.37 -6.64
C ALA A 166 11.66 13.20 -5.56
N ALA A 167 10.91 13.70 -4.58
CA ALA A 167 11.47 14.51 -3.49
C ALA A 167 12.49 13.72 -2.64
N ARG A 168 12.20 12.46 -2.30
CA ARG A 168 13.12 11.59 -1.56
C ARG A 168 14.38 11.31 -2.38
N ASP A 169 14.20 10.90 -3.65
CA ASP A 169 15.31 10.50 -4.52
C ASP A 169 16.26 11.69 -4.76
N GLN A 170 15.69 12.89 -4.93
CA GLN A 170 16.45 14.14 -5.07
C GLN A 170 17.19 14.52 -3.78
N TRP A 171 16.51 14.42 -2.62
CA TRP A 171 17.12 14.72 -1.31
C TRP A 171 18.32 13.82 -1.02
N ILE A 172 18.21 12.52 -1.33
CA ILE A 172 19.29 11.55 -1.13
C ILE A 172 20.37 11.69 -2.20
N GLY A 173 20.07 12.33 -3.34
CA GLY A 173 21.00 12.44 -4.47
C GLY A 173 21.08 11.17 -5.32
N TRP A 174 20.06 10.31 -5.30
CA TRP A 174 20.09 9.06 -6.05
C TRP A 174 19.78 9.23 -7.54
N SER A 175 20.65 8.68 -8.38
CA SER A 175 20.32 8.35 -9.76
C SER A 175 19.26 7.22 -9.81
N THR A 176 18.67 7.00 -10.98
CA THR A 176 17.73 5.89 -11.18
C THR A 176 18.35 4.54 -10.82
N THR A 177 19.57 4.29 -11.26
CA THR A 177 20.31 3.04 -10.99
C THR A 177 20.63 2.89 -9.50
N ALA A 178 21.08 3.96 -8.84
CA ALA A 178 21.36 3.95 -7.40
C ALA A 178 20.08 3.66 -6.59
N ARG A 179 18.95 4.28 -6.98
CA ARG A 179 17.65 4.00 -6.35
C ARG A 179 17.26 2.53 -6.50
N GLU A 180 17.34 1.97 -7.70
CA GLU A 180 16.96 0.57 -7.96
C GLU A 180 17.75 -0.41 -7.10
N LYS A 181 19.04 -0.14 -6.92
CA LYS A 181 19.94 -0.96 -6.10
C LYS A 181 19.67 -0.80 -4.60
N ASN A 182 19.39 0.42 -4.14
CA ASN A 182 19.43 0.77 -2.72
C ASN A 182 18.03 0.94 -2.09
N LEU A 183 16.95 0.88 -2.87
CA LEU A 183 15.59 1.10 -2.36
C LEU A 183 15.21 0.17 -1.20
N GLY A 184 15.75 -1.05 -1.19
CA GLY A 184 15.51 -2.03 -0.13
C GLY A 184 16.15 -1.68 1.22
N LEU A 185 17.02 -0.65 1.27
CA LEU A 185 17.62 -0.12 2.50
C LEU A 185 16.71 0.91 3.20
N LEU A 186 15.60 1.27 2.58
CA LEU A 186 14.66 2.26 3.10
C LEU A 186 13.31 1.65 3.45
N CYS A 187 12.70 2.18 4.48
CA CYS A 187 11.29 1.97 4.80
C CYS A 187 10.58 3.32 4.99
N ASN A 188 9.27 3.30 4.92
CA ASN A 188 8.41 4.46 5.20
C ASN A 188 7.57 4.18 6.44
N ASN A 189 7.44 5.14 7.34
CA ASN A 189 6.34 5.15 8.30
C ASN A 189 5.05 5.45 7.52
N THR A 190 4.18 4.46 7.36
CA THR A 190 2.96 4.56 6.54
C THR A 190 1.73 4.83 7.37
N ARG A 191 1.75 4.50 8.67
CA ARG A 191 0.71 4.80 9.64
C ARG A 191 1.34 5.06 10.99
N PHE A 192 0.87 6.11 11.64
CA PHE A 192 1.20 6.41 13.01
C PHE A 192 -0.07 6.90 13.70
N LEU A 193 -0.47 6.23 14.74
CA LEU A 193 -1.68 6.50 15.50
C LEU A 193 -1.37 6.49 16.98
N ILE A 194 -1.66 7.59 17.66
CA ILE A 194 -1.93 7.66 19.09
C ILE A 194 -3.44 7.82 19.20
N PHE A 195 -4.09 7.05 20.06
CA PHE A 195 -5.54 7.09 20.17
C PHE A 195 -6.04 8.41 20.75
N ASP A 196 -7.22 8.85 20.34
CA ASP A 196 -7.81 10.14 20.72
C ASP A 196 -8.05 10.29 22.23
N TRP A 197 -8.23 9.17 22.93
CA TRP A 197 -8.37 9.15 24.41
C TRP A 197 -7.02 9.15 25.14
N VAL A 198 -5.90 9.06 24.44
CA VAL A 198 -4.55 9.12 25.01
C VAL A 198 -4.00 10.54 24.88
N ARG A 199 -4.10 11.30 25.96
CA ARG A 199 -3.68 12.71 26.02
C ARG A 199 -2.42 12.87 26.87
N VAL A 200 -1.33 12.28 26.37
CA VAL A 200 -0.03 12.28 27.04
C VAL A 200 0.95 13.13 26.23
N PRO A 201 1.35 14.30 26.72
CA PRO A 201 2.33 15.14 26.03
C PRO A 201 3.62 14.38 25.71
N HIS A 202 4.19 14.63 24.53
CA HIS A 202 5.44 14.02 24.05
C HIS A 202 5.42 12.49 23.82
N LEU A 203 4.30 11.79 24.04
CA LEU A 203 4.22 10.34 23.83
C LEU A 203 4.55 9.96 22.38
N ALA A 204 4.04 10.69 21.40
CA ALA A 204 4.26 10.38 19.99
C ALA A 204 5.75 10.38 19.62
N SER A 205 6.48 11.44 19.95
CA SER A 205 7.91 11.53 19.69
C SER A 205 8.72 10.50 20.49
N HIS A 206 8.33 10.23 21.73
CA HIS A 206 8.96 9.20 22.56
C HIS A 206 8.78 7.79 21.96
N ALA A 207 7.57 7.42 21.58
CA ALA A 207 7.25 6.13 20.99
C ALA A 207 7.94 5.95 19.62
N LEU A 208 7.93 6.99 18.77
CA LEU A 208 8.63 6.95 17.48
C LEU A 208 10.13 6.74 17.68
N SER A 209 10.76 7.49 18.59
CA SER A 209 12.18 7.34 18.91
C SER A 209 12.50 5.92 19.44
N ALA A 210 11.67 5.39 20.34
CA ALA A 210 11.84 4.03 20.85
C ALA A 210 11.69 2.97 19.76
N CYS A 211 10.74 3.17 18.84
CA CYS A 211 10.53 2.26 17.71
C CYS A 211 11.71 2.30 16.71
N LEU A 212 12.21 3.49 16.37
CA LEU A 212 13.32 3.64 15.42
C LEU A 212 14.62 2.97 15.92
N ARG A 213 14.88 2.96 17.23
CA ARG A 213 16.05 2.29 17.81
C ARG A 213 16.08 0.78 17.57
N ARG A 214 14.92 0.14 17.42
CA ARG A 214 14.81 -1.31 17.20
C ARG A 214 14.47 -1.70 15.76
N LEU A 215 13.93 -0.76 14.98
CA LEU A 215 13.34 -1.02 13.66
C LEU A 215 14.31 -1.73 12.71
N SER A 216 15.57 -1.28 12.61
CA SER A 216 16.55 -1.89 11.71
C SER A 216 16.89 -3.33 12.13
N GLN A 217 17.01 -3.59 13.43
CA GLN A 217 17.24 -4.94 13.95
C GLN A 217 16.06 -5.87 13.66
N ASP A 218 14.83 -5.43 13.97
CA ASP A 218 13.60 -6.20 13.72
C ASP A 218 13.41 -6.46 12.22
N TRP A 219 13.72 -5.47 11.39
CA TRP A 219 13.65 -5.60 9.92
C TRP A 219 14.65 -6.61 9.40
N THR A 220 15.88 -6.55 9.91
CA THR A 220 16.96 -7.51 9.56
C THR A 220 16.61 -8.92 9.99
N ALA A 221 16.13 -9.10 11.20
CA ALA A 221 15.72 -10.41 11.71
C ALA A 221 14.62 -11.04 10.84
N ARG A 222 13.70 -10.21 10.32
CA ARG A 222 12.56 -10.71 9.54
C ARG A 222 12.84 -10.85 8.04
N TYR A 223 13.64 -9.96 7.46
CA TYR A 223 13.81 -9.86 6.00
C TYR A 223 15.26 -10.05 5.52
N GLY A 224 16.20 -10.23 6.43
CA GLY A 224 17.61 -10.43 6.10
C GLY A 224 18.29 -9.19 5.50
N ARG A 225 17.75 -7.99 5.72
CA ARG A 225 18.28 -6.74 5.16
C ARG A 225 18.29 -5.64 6.22
N ASN A 226 19.42 -4.94 6.34
CA ASN A 226 19.53 -3.77 7.19
C ASN A 226 18.82 -2.56 6.56
N LEU A 227 18.24 -1.72 7.41
CA LEU A 227 17.81 -0.38 7.04
C LEU A 227 18.94 0.62 7.33
N CYS A 228 19.07 1.63 6.47
CA CYS A 228 19.95 2.78 6.67
C CYS A 228 19.25 3.89 7.45
#